data_dfddd32b1664d136a32c0d6aa6821927
#
_entry.id   dfddd32b1664d136a32c0d6aa6821927
#
_cell.length_a   1.000
_cell.length_b   1.000
_cell.length_c   1.000
_cell.angle_alpha   90.00
_cell.angle_beta   90.00
_cell.angle_gamma   90.00
#
_symmetry.space_group_name_H-M   'P 1'
#
loop_
_entity.id
_entity.type
_entity.pdbx_description
1 polymer ?
#
loop_
_entity_poly.entity_id
_entity_poly.type
_entity_poly.pdbx_seq_one_letter_code
_entity_poly.pdbx_strand_id
1 'polypeptide(L)'
;MGTDRIHRAFSADGTEIAGRVHGQGPPLVLVHGRLEDGELSWGALWPLLTERFTCYALSTRGRDLSADAPDLSPARLVEDVVAFADSVGEPVGLVGHSSGAGLVLGAAAEASGVVGVAAYEPVVPAVINEHDVTSVQAAMGRHAEAAAEGRYAEAARILFDESPMATDDEVAAMTALGHFDAMARYVPVSLRELEQAATSETPDFSDPAVLGQITAPVLLLHGERTGPFAADSLRHLDSHLPDTEIREIPGAAHFGPLLTPEAVATELIRFFTAAHAPSQTQQASTVDG
;
A
#
# COMPACT_ATOMS: atom_id res chain seq x y z
N MET A 1 -21.42 -3.65 -18.57
CA MET A 1 -21.15 -2.99 -17.30
C MET A 1 -21.44 -4.03 -16.23
N GLY A 2 -20.42 -4.67 -15.67
CA GLY A 2 -20.60 -5.57 -14.53
C GLY A 2 -21.01 -4.74 -13.33
N THR A 3 -21.92 -5.26 -12.52
CA THR A 3 -22.23 -4.66 -11.21
C THR A 3 -20.97 -4.70 -10.37
N ASP A 4 -20.49 -3.55 -9.88
CA ASP A 4 -19.35 -3.47 -8.95
C ASP A 4 -19.65 -4.39 -7.77
N ARG A 5 -18.87 -5.46 -7.64
CA ARG A 5 -18.91 -6.30 -6.45
C ARG A 5 -18.19 -5.55 -5.33
N ILE A 6 -18.81 -5.45 -4.17
CA ILE A 6 -18.23 -4.82 -2.98
C ILE A 6 -18.08 -5.91 -1.91
N HIS A 7 -16.89 -6.04 -1.37
CA HIS A 7 -16.59 -6.84 -0.19
C HIS A 7 -16.61 -5.94 1.04
N ARG A 8 -17.15 -6.45 2.17
CA ARG A 8 -17.27 -5.70 3.43
C ARG A 8 -16.75 -6.56 4.58
N ALA A 9 -16.06 -5.91 5.50
CA ALA A 9 -15.59 -6.47 6.75
C ALA A 9 -15.87 -5.49 7.89
N PHE A 10 -15.73 -5.95 9.12
CA PHE A 10 -15.80 -5.10 10.30
C PHE A 10 -14.49 -5.17 11.05
N SER A 11 -13.87 -4.03 11.28
CA SER A 11 -12.70 -3.91 12.15
C SER A 11 -13.04 -4.27 13.61
N ALA A 12 -12.04 -4.48 14.45
CA ALA A 12 -12.22 -4.84 15.85
C ALA A 12 -13.04 -3.82 16.66
N ASP A 13 -13.03 -2.54 16.24
CA ASP A 13 -13.84 -1.48 16.85
C ASP A 13 -15.26 -1.36 16.27
N GLY A 14 -15.64 -2.25 15.34
CA GLY A 14 -16.95 -2.26 14.68
C GLY A 14 -17.04 -1.33 13.46
N THR A 15 -15.98 -0.65 13.06
CA THR A 15 -15.96 0.18 11.85
C THR A 15 -16.09 -0.70 10.60
N GLU A 16 -17.02 -0.37 9.69
CA GLU A 16 -17.15 -1.07 8.41
C GLU A 16 -16.02 -0.66 7.47
N ILE A 17 -15.27 -1.65 7.00
CA ILE A 17 -14.21 -1.53 6.00
C ILE A 17 -14.67 -2.23 4.72
N ALA A 18 -14.56 -1.57 3.58
CA ALA A 18 -15.06 -2.09 2.32
C ALA A 18 -14.05 -1.91 1.18
N GLY A 19 -14.22 -2.70 0.13
CA GLY A 19 -13.38 -2.63 -1.06
C GLY A 19 -14.12 -3.12 -2.31
N ARG A 20 -13.69 -2.64 -3.48
CA ARG A 20 -14.18 -3.11 -4.78
C ARG A 20 -13.53 -4.45 -5.11
N VAL A 21 -14.31 -5.34 -5.73
CA VAL A 21 -13.82 -6.68 -6.10
C VAL A 21 -13.92 -6.87 -7.61
N HIS A 22 -12.78 -7.16 -8.23
CA HIS A 22 -12.64 -7.38 -9.66
C HIS A 22 -11.92 -8.69 -9.96
N GLY A 23 -12.25 -9.30 -11.10
CA GLY A 23 -11.56 -10.50 -11.58
C GLY A 23 -12.06 -11.80 -10.95
N GLN A 24 -11.27 -12.85 -11.16
CA GLN A 24 -11.48 -14.20 -10.65
C GLN A 24 -10.12 -14.93 -10.52
N GLY A 25 -10.02 -15.87 -9.60
CA GLY A 25 -8.79 -16.60 -9.27
C GLY A 25 -8.33 -16.34 -7.85
N PRO A 26 -7.12 -16.70 -7.45
CA PRO A 26 -6.60 -16.48 -6.11
C PRO A 26 -6.71 -15.02 -5.66
N PRO A 27 -7.03 -14.75 -4.39
CA PRO A 27 -7.32 -13.39 -3.92
C PRO A 27 -6.05 -12.57 -3.67
N LEU A 28 -6.09 -11.30 -4.09
CA LEU A 28 -5.14 -10.26 -3.75
C LEU A 28 -5.87 -9.09 -3.08
N VAL A 29 -5.46 -8.70 -1.90
CA VAL A 29 -5.92 -7.47 -1.21
C VAL A 29 -4.96 -6.35 -1.56
N LEU A 30 -5.48 -5.28 -2.17
CA LEU A 30 -4.72 -4.13 -2.65
C LEU A 30 -4.98 -2.93 -1.73
N VAL A 31 -3.93 -2.39 -1.10
CA VAL A 31 -4.01 -1.27 -0.14
C VAL A 31 -3.31 -0.04 -0.72
N HIS A 32 -4.07 1.02 -0.90
CA HIS A 32 -3.68 2.25 -1.58
C HIS A 32 -2.75 3.17 -0.76
N GLY A 33 -2.15 4.16 -1.44
CA GLY A 33 -1.35 5.22 -0.82
C GLY A 33 -2.17 6.25 -0.03
N ARG A 34 -1.49 7.17 0.66
CA ARG A 34 -2.06 8.07 1.68
C ARG A 34 -3.22 8.94 1.19
N LEU A 35 -3.11 9.59 0.06
CA LEU A 35 -4.12 10.52 -0.46
C LEU A 35 -5.03 9.89 -1.52
N GLU A 36 -5.07 8.57 -1.58
CA GLU A 36 -5.76 7.81 -2.60
C GLU A 36 -6.89 6.94 -2.02
N ASP A 37 -7.58 6.26 -2.89
CA ASP A 37 -8.48 5.15 -2.64
C ASP A 37 -8.16 3.99 -3.59
N GLY A 38 -8.93 2.92 -3.51
CA GLY A 38 -8.70 1.75 -4.34
C GLY A 38 -8.81 2.01 -5.85
N GLU A 39 -9.65 2.96 -6.29
CA GLU A 39 -9.78 3.33 -7.71
C GLU A 39 -8.59 4.17 -8.17
N LEU A 40 -8.22 5.18 -7.39
CA LEU A 40 -7.13 6.09 -7.73
C LEU A 40 -5.78 5.39 -7.81
N SER A 41 -5.46 4.52 -6.85
CA SER A 41 -4.19 3.78 -6.83
C SER A 41 -4.12 2.68 -7.88
N TRP A 42 -5.21 1.93 -8.04
CA TRP A 42 -5.16 0.63 -8.72
C TRP A 42 -5.91 0.59 -10.04
N GLY A 43 -6.62 1.67 -10.43
CA GLY A 43 -7.46 1.72 -11.62
C GLY A 43 -6.75 1.39 -12.92
N ALA A 44 -5.47 1.75 -13.06
CA ALA A 44 -4.64 1.40 -14.21
C ALA A 44 -4.06 -0.03 -14.12
N LEU A 45 -3.82 -0.53 -12.90
CA LEU A 45 -3.12 -1.79 -12.65
C LEU A 45 -4.06 -3.00 -12.62
N TRP A 46 -5.21 -2.92 -11.95
CA TRP A 46 -6.05 -4.09 -11.76
C TRP A 46 -6.58 -4.72 -13.04
N PRO A 47 -6.85 -4.03 -14.17
CA PRO A 47 -7.23 -4.70 -15.41
C PRO A 47 -6.19 -5.74 -15.87
N LEU A 48 -4.91 -5.52 -15.55
CA LEU A 48 -3.80 -6.42 -15.88
C LEU A 48 -3.71 -7.61 -14.93
N LEU A 49 -4.18 -7.46 -13.69
CA LEU A 49 -4.15 -8.51 -12.66
C LEU A 49 -5.39 -9.41 -12.71
N THR A 50 -6.56 -8.86 -13.07
CA THR A 50 -7.87 -9.52 -12.97
C THR A 50 -8.09 -10.68 -13.93
N GLU A 51 -7.22 -10.87 -14.91
CA GLU A 51 -7.20 -12.07 -15.73
C GLU A 51 -6.72 -13.32 -14.97
N ARG A 52 -6.03 -13.13 -13.84
CA ARG A 52 -5.40 -14.21 -13.07
C ARG A 52 -5.79 -14.24 -11.60
N PHE A 53 -6.20 -13.10 -11.04
CA PHE A 53 -6.46 -12.92 -9.62
C PHE A 53 -7.83 -12.29 -9.38
N THR A 54 -8.40 -12.57 -8.22
CA THR A 54 -9.49 -11.76 -7.66
C THR A 54 -8.88 -10.61 -6.87
N CYS A 55 -8.96 -9.39 -7.38
CA CYS A 55 -8.43 -8.19 -6.74
C CYS A 55 -9.48 -7.55 -5.83
N TYR A 56 -9.16 -7.41 -4.56
CA TYR A 56 -9.93 -6.72 -3.53
C TYR A 56 -9.27 -5.37 -3.25
N ALA A 57 -9.70 -4.32 -3.94
CA ALA A 57 -9.16 -2.97 -3.76
C ALA A 57 -9.81 -2.33 -2.52
N LEU A 58 -9.14 -2.47 -1.38
CA LEU A 58 -9.59 -1.96 -0.09
C LEU A 58 -9.56 -0.43 -0.09
N SER A 59 -10.60 0.19 0.44
CA SER A 59 -10.60 1.59 0.86
C SER A 59 -10.29 1.64 2.36
N THR A 60 -9.22 2.32 2.78
CA THR A 60 -8.95 2.49 4.21
C THR A 60 -10.04 3.34 4.86
N ARG A 61 -10.20 3.26 6.19
CA ARG A 61 -11.23 4.02 6.92
C ARG A 61 -11.22 5.50 6.59
N GLY A 62 -12.40 6.13 6.49
CA GLY A 62 -12.58 7.52 6.10
C GLY A 62 -12.40 7.80 4.60
N ARG A 63 -12.28 6.77 3.77
CA ARG A 63 -12.13 6.90 2.31
C ARG A 63 -13.16 6.07 1.55
N ASP A 64 -13.66 6.64 0.44
CA ASP A 64 -14.56 6.02 -0.54
C ASP A 64 -15.65 5.14 0.09
N LEU A 65 -15.49 3.82 0.06
CA LEU A 65 -16.50 2.84 0.50
C LEU A 65 -16.49 2.55 2.00
N SER A 66 -15.39 2.86 2.69
CA SER A 66 -15.24 2.56 4.12
C SER A 66 -15.76 3.66 5.03
N ALA A 67 -16.33 3.27 6.16
CA ALA A 67 -16.79 4.23 7.16
C ALA A 67 -15.64 5.06 7.74
N ASP A 68 -15.93 6.30 8.11
CA ASP A 68 -15.00 7.13 8.88
C ASP A 68 -15.13 6.80 10.37
N ALA A 69 -14.01 6.94 11.10
CA ALA A 69 -13.94 6.72 12.54
C ALA A 69 -12.96 7.70 13.19
N PRO A 70 -13.11 7.97 14.51
CA PRO A 70 -12.21 8.88 15.22
C PRO A 70 -10.77 8.37 15.32
N ASP A 71 -10.58 7.06 15.51
CA ASP A 71 -9.27 6.43 15.65
C ASP A 71 -8.72 6.06 14.28
N LEU A 72 -7.66 6.77 13.87
CA LEU A 72 -6.90 6.59 12.64
C LEU A 72 -5.43 6.26 12.95
N SER A 73 -5.16 5.75 14.16
CA SER A 73 -3.80 5.36 14.56
C SER A 73 -3.24 4.28 13.64
N PRO A 74 -1.91 4.22 13.46
CA PRO A 74 -1.27 3.19 12.62
C PRO A 74 -1.70 1.76 12.99
N ALA A 75 -1.78 1.44 14.27
CA ALA A 75 -2.24 0.13 14.75
C ALA A 75 -3.68 -0.17 14.29
N ARG A 76 -4.58 0.81 14.38
CA ARG A 76 -5.97 0.66 13.93
C ARG A 76 -6.08 0.45 12.43
N LEU A 77 -5.28 1.16 11.65
CA LEU A 77 -5.24 0.97 10.19
C LEU A 77 -4.70 -0.41 9.80
N VAL A 78 -3.74 -0.96 10.55
CA VAL A 78 -3.26 -2.34 10.39
C VAL A 78 -4.36 -3.34 10.71
N GLU A 79 -5.06 -3.19 11.84
CA GLU A 79 -6.20 -4.04 12.22
C GLU A 79 -7.30 -4.05 11.15
N ASP A 80 -7.55 -2.94 10.46
CA ASP A 80 -8.50 -2.87 9.35
C ASP A 80 -8.09 -3.78 8.20
N VAL A 81 -6.81 -3.74 7.82
CA VAL A 81 -6.28 -4.60 6.75
C VAL A 81 -6.35 -6.07 7.16
N VAL A 82 -6.02 -6.40 8.40
CA VAL A 82 -6.13 -7.75 8.96
C VAL A 82 -7.57 -8.24 8.88
N ALA A 83 -8.52 -7.47 9.43
CA ALA A 83 -9.93 -7.83 9.44
C ALA A 83 -10.49 -8.01 8.01
N PHE A 84 -10.10 -7.15 7.08
CA PHE A 84 -10.51 -7.25 5.69
C PHE A 84 -9.92 -8.48 5.01
N ALA A 85 -8.62 -8.75 5.17
CA ALA A 85 -7.93 -9.91 4.62
C ALA A 85 -8.52 -11.24 5.15
N ASP A 86 -8.68 -11.36 6.46
CA ASP A 86 -9.23 -12.57 7.10
C ASP A 86 -10.69 -12.82 6.66
N SER A 87 -11.47 -11.76 6.39
CA SER A 87 -12.87 -11.88 5.96
C SER A 87 -13.04 -12.43 4.54
N VAL A 88 -11.98 -12.48 3.72
CA VAL A 88 -12.00 -13.14 2.40
C VAL A 88 -12.24 -14.65 2.54
N GLY A 89 -11.78 -15.25 3.64
CA GLY A 89 -12.07 -16.65 3.97
C GLY A 89 -11.22 -17.68 3.24
N GLU A 90 -10.19 -17.26 2.53
CA GLU A 90 -9.20 -18.10 1.88
C GLU A 90 -7.82 -17.41 1.93
N PRO A 91 -6.69 -18.13 1.72
CA PRO A 91 -5.37 -17.53 1.78
C PRO A 91 -5.20 -16.39 0.76
N VAL A 92 -4.70 -15.22 1.19
CA VAL A 92 -4.61 -14.01 0.39
C VAL A 92 -3.18 -13.56 0.14
N GLY A 93 -2.93 -12.95 -1.02
CA GLY A 93 -1.76 -12.09 -1.23
C GLY A 93 -2.08 -10.66 -0.82
N LEU A 94 -1.12 -9.97 -0.20
CA LEU A 94 -1.23 -8.56 0.17
C LEU A 94 -0.38 -7.70 -0.75
N VAL A 95 -0.94 -6.62 -1.28
CA VAL A 95 -0.22 -5.65 -2.12
C VAL A 95 -0.45 -4.26 -1.57
N GLY A 96 0.61 -3.52 -1.30
CA GLY A 96 0.52 -2.16 -0.79
C GLY A 96 1.37 -1.17 -1.58
N HIS A 97 0.90 0.07 -1.68
CA HIS A 97 1.62 1.19 -2.27
C HIS A 97 1.88 2.27 -1.22
N SER A 98 3.13 2.77 -1.15
CA SER A 98 3.49 3.91 -0.29
C SER A 98 3.09 3.66 1.18
N SER A 99 2.23 4.46 1.78
CA SER A 99 1.71 4.22 3.14
C SER A 99 0.96 2.89 3.25
N GLY A 100 0.25 2.47 2.21
CA GLY A 100 -0.39 1.16 2.14
C GLY A 100 0.61 0.01 2.14
N ALA A 101 1.82 0.22 1.62
CA ALA A 101 2.90 -0.77 1.71
C ALA A 101 3.32 -1.03 3.17
N GLY A 102 3.36 0.01 4.00
CA GLY A 102 3.56 -0.15 5.44
C GLY A 102 2.41 -0.91 6.12
N LEU A 103 1.16 -0.60 5.75
CA LEU A 103 0.00 -1.26 6.32
C LEU A 103 -0.04 -2.76 5.99
N VAL A 104 0.30 -3.17 4.76
CA VAL A 104 0.33 -4.61 4.40
C VAL A 104 1.47 -5.35 5.08
N LEU A 105 2.61 -4.71 5.33
CA LEU A 105 3.70 -5.30 6.12
C LEU A 105 3.27 -5.49 7.58
N GLY A 106 2.68 -4.46 8.20
CA GLY A 106 2.13 -4.61 9.56
C GLY A 106 1.06 -5.69 9.63
N ALA A 107 0.12 -5.71 8.68
CA ALA A 107 -0.94 -6.72 8.65
C ALA A 107 -0.40 -8.15 8.43
N ALA A 108 0.66 -8.32 7.65
CA ALA A 108 1.26 -9.65 7.42
C ALA A 108 1.93 -10.24 8.67
N ALA A 109 2.29 -9.41 9.66
CA ALA A 109 2.79 -9.88 10.95
C ALA A 109 1.67 -10.44 11.85
N GLU A 110 0.40 -10.08 11.61
CA GLU A 110 -0.74 -10.39 12.47
C GLU A 110 -1.79 -11.28 11.80
N ALA A 111 -2.03 -11.11 10.49
CA ALA A 111 -3.08 -11.82 9.76
C ALA A 111 -2.74 -13.29 9.55
N SER A 112 -3.75 -14.15 9.57
CA SER A 112 -3.63 -15.56 9.22
C SER A 112 -3.79 -15.77 7.70
N GLY A 113 -3.06 -16.75 7.15
CA GLY A 113 -3.27 -17.17 5.76
C GLY A 113 -2.72 -16.19 4.71
N VAL A 114 -1.74 -15.37 5.03
CA VAL A 114 -1.02 -14.55 4.04
C VAL A 114 -0.05 -15.43 3.27
N VAL A 115 -0.22 -15.52 1.94
CA VAL A 115 0.63 -16.33 1.06
C VAL A 115 1.85 -15.58 0.53
N GLY A 116 1.82 -14.26 0.54
CA GLY A 116 2.90 -13.38 0.12
C GLY A 116 2.52 -11.92 0.26
N VAL A 117 3.51 -11.05 0.34
CA VAL A 117 3.35 -9.60 0.45
C VAL A 117 4.14 -8.91 -0.64
N ALA A 118 3.54 -7.97 -1.36
CA ALA A 118 4.24 -7.07 -2.26
C ALA A 118 4.11 -5.62 -1.76
N ALA A 119 5.22 -4.99 -1.46
CA ALA A 119 5.30 -3.64 -0.94
C ALA A 119 6.00 -2.72 -1.96
N TYR A 120 5.21 -1.85 -2.62
CA TYR A 120 5.73 -0.88 -3.57
C TYR A 120 6.05 0.43 -2.86
N GLU A 121 7.34 0.76 -2.81
CA GLU A 121 7.90 1.98 -2.19
C GLU A 121 7.40 2.25 -0.77
N PRO A 122 7.56 1.29 0.15
CA PRO A 122 7.33 1.57 1.56
C PRO A 122 8.30 2.65 2.05
N VAL A 123 7.78 3.63 2.78
CA VAL A 123 8.59 4.72 3.33
C VAL A 123 8.89 4.42 4.80
N VAL A 124 10.16 4.21 5.13
CA VAL A 124 10.64 3.99 6.51
C VAL A 124 11.25 5.30 7.06
N PRO A 125 10.51 6.07 7.87
CA PRO A 125 10.97 7.39 8.32
C PRO A 125 12.31 7.37 9.06
N ALA A 126 12.55 6.32 9.83
CA ALA A 126 13.74 6.19 10.69
C ALA A 126 15.08 6.11 9.93
N VAL A 127 15.05 5.78 8.63
CA VAL A 127 16.26 5.62 7.82
C VAL A 127 16.41 6.68 6.73
N ILE A 128 15.47 7.63 6.63
CA ILE A 128 15.59 8.76 5.70
C ILE A 128 16.73 9.66 6.16
N ASN A 129 17.65 10.02 5.26
CA ASN A 129 18.77 10.91 5.59
C ASN A 129 18.30 12.33 6.00
N GLU A 130 19.15 13.08 6.73
CA GLU A 130 18.76 14.39 7.28
C GLU A 130 18.30 15.41 6.23
N HIS A 131 18.85 15.36 5.02
CA HIS A 131 18.46 16.28 3.93
C HIS A 131 17.04 15.99 3.46
N ASP A 132 16.72 14.73 3.19
CA ASP A 132 15.40 14.31 2.72
C ASP A 132 14.35 14.47 3.82
N VAL A 133 14.67 14.16 5.09
CA VAL A 133 13.81 14.45 6.25
C VAL A 133 13.44 15.93 6.31
N THR A 134 14.41 16.83 6.12
CA THR A 134 14.17 18.29 6.15
C THR A 134 13.22 18.69 5.02
N SER A 135 13.42 18.17 3.82
CA SER A 135 12.58 18.44 2.65
C SER A 135 11.16 17.92 2.85
N VAL A 136 11.02 16.69 3.34
CA VAL A 136 9.71 16.09 3.66
C VAL A 136 8.98 16.89 4.74
N GLN A 137 9.65 17.27 5.83
CA GLN A 137 9.05 18.08 6.90
C GLN A 137 8.59 19.45 6.39
N ALA A 138 9.38 20.11 5.54
CA ALA A 138 9.01 21.38 4.94
C ALA A 138 7.80 21.22 4.01
N ALA A 139 7.76 20.19 3.17
CA ALA A 139 6.61 19.89 2.32
C ALA A 139 5.35 19.61 3.15
N MET A 140 5.46 18.81 4.23
CA MET A 140 4.35 18.54 5.14
C MET A 140 3.84 19.81 5.85
N GLY A 141 4.71 20.73 6.23
CA GLY A 141 4.31 22.03 6.79
C GLY A 141 3.47 22.83 5.80
N ARG A 142 3.95 23.00 4.57
CA ARG A 142 3.20 23.70 3.51
C ARG A 142 1.92 22.97 3.06
N HIS A 143 1.93 21.65 3.06
CA HIS A 143 0.73 20.83 2.85
C HIS A 143 -0.35 21.16 3.90
N ALA A 144 0.03 21.20 5.18
CA ALA A 144 -0.89 21.54 6.27
C ALA A 144 -1.40 22.99 6.18
N GLU A 145 -0.53 23.97 5.83
CA GLU A 145 -0.91 25.37 5.63
C GLU A 145 -1.92 25.52 4.48
N ALA A 146 -1.64 24.94 3.31
CA ALA A 146 -2.56 24.98 2.18
C ALA A 146 -3.91 24.31 2.50
N ALA A 147 -3.89 23.21 3.24
CA ALA A 147 -5.10 22.54 3.70
C ALA A 147 -5.92 23.39 4.70
N ALA A 148 -5.28 24.09 5.63
CA ALA A 148 -5.93 24.99 6.57
C ALA A 148 -6.65 26.16 5.86
N GLU A 149 -6.17 26.55 4.70
CA GLU A 149 -6.79 27.56 3.83
C GLU A 149 -7.84 26.97 2.86
N GLY A 150 -8.12 25.67 2.93
CA GLY A 150 -9.07 24.96 2.06
C GLY A 150 -8.55 24.69 0.65
N ARG A 151 -7.27 24.88 0.37
CA ARG A 151 -6.63 24.65 -0.93
C ARG A 151 -6.18 23.19 -1.06
N TYR A 152 -7.15 22.25 -0.96
CA TYR A 152 -6.86 20.82 -0.84
C TYR A 152 -6.13 20.21 -2.05
N ALA A 153 -6.45 20.59 -3.29
CA ALA A 153 -5.73 20.09 -4.46
C ALA A 153 -4.27 20.56 -4.49
N GLU A 154 -4.03 21.83 -4.10
CA GLU A 154 -2.68 22.34 -3.93
C GLU A 154 -1.95 21.66 -2.78
N ALA A 155 -2.61 21.43 -1.65
CA ALA A 155 -2.04 20.68 -0.54
C ALA A 155 -1.61 19.26 -0.97
N ALA A 156 -2.46 18.55 -1.73
CA ALA A 156 -2.12 17.24 -2.26
C ALA A 156 -0.90 17.29 -3.19
N ARG A 157 -0.82 18.29 -4.07
CA ARG A 157 0.31 18.47 -4.99
C ARG A 157 1.62 18.76 -4.23
N ILE A 158 1.60 19.66 -3.25
CA ILE A 158 2.77 20.07 -2.45
C ILE A 158 3.44 18.84 -1.81
N LEU A 159 2.67 17.89 -1.31
CA LEU A 159 3.22 16.70 -0.63
C LEU A 159 4.16 15.90 -1.53
N PHE A 160 3.94 15.89 -2.84
CA PHE A 160 4.75 15.14 -3.79
C PHE A 160 5.73 16.02 -4.59
N ASP A 161 5.34 17.25 -4.95
CA ASP A 161 6.14 18.19 -5.74
C ASP A 161 7.34 18.75 -4.94
N GLU A 162 7.18 18.89 -3.63
CA GLU A 162 8.17 19.53 -2.77
C GLU A 162 8.88 18.53 -1.84
N SER A 163 8.70 17.23 -2.08
CA SER A 163 9.38 16.16 -1.37
C SER A 163 10.14 15.26 -2.35
N PRO A 164 11.14 14.47 -1.89
CA PRO A 164 11.89 13.59 -2.77
C PRO A 164 11.12 12.32 -3.18
N MET A 165 9.81 12.24 -2.90
CA MET A 165 9.02 11.03 -3.18
C MET A 165 8.66 10.86 -4.64
N ALA A 166 8.28 11.95 -5.35
CA ALA A 166 7.93 11.88 -6.75
C ALA A 166 8.93 12.65 -7.63
N THR A 167 9.02 12.29 -8.89
CA THR A 167 9.80 13.04 -9.88
C THR A 167 8.97 14.18 -10.50
N ASP A 168 9.63 15.21 -11.03
CA ASP A 168 8.96 16.33 -11.72
C ASP A 168 8.05 15.83 -12.86
N ASP A 169 8.48 14.80 -13.60
CA ASP A 169 7.70 14.18 -14.68
C ASP A 169 6.43 13.51 -14.15
N GLU A 170 6.52 12.83 -13.00
CA GLU A 170 5.34 12.23 -12.36
C GLU A 170 4.36 13.32 -11.89
N VAL A 171 4.86 14.36 -11.23
CA VAL A 171 4.04 15.48 -10.78
C VAL A 171 3.33 16.15 -11.97
N ALA A 172 4.04 16.33 -13.09
CA ALA A 172 3.45 16.85 -14.32
C ALA A 172 2.36 15.91 -14.89
N ALA A 173 2.62 14.60 -14.93
CA ALA A 173 1.67 13.61 -15.42
C ALA A 173 0.43 13.54 -14.52
N MET A 174 0.61 13.50 -13.19
CA MET A 174 -0.47 13.49 -12.20
C MET A 174 -1.34 14.75 -12.29
N THR A 175 -0.71 15.91 -12.53
CA THR A 175 -1.42 17.18 -12.76
C THR A 175 -2.26 17.12 -14.04
N ALA A 176 -1.68 16.62 -15.14
CA ALA A 176 -2.39 16.49 -16.42
C ALA A 176 -3.58 15.51 -16.36
N LEU A 177 -3.50 14.48 -15.53
CA LEU A 177 -4.57 13.52 -15.27
C LEU A 177 -5.65 14.07 -14.31
N GLY A 178 -5.46 15.23 -13.67
CA GLY A 178 -6.35 15.74 -12.63
C GLY A 178 -6.32 14.92 -11.33
N HIS A 179 -5.24 14.18 -11.10
CA HIS A 179 -5.15 13.23 -10.00
C HIS A 179 -5.08 13.96 -8.65
N PHE A 180 -4.38 15.10 -8.57
CA PHE A 180 -4.33 15.92 -7.36
C PHE A 180 -5.70 16.52 -6.99
N ASP A 181 -6.53 16.86 -7.99
CA ASP A 181 -7.93 17.27 -7.74
C ASP A 181 -8.75 16.11 -7.14
N ALA A 182 -8.54 14.90 -7.62
CA ALA A 182 -9.18 13.71 -7.06
C ALA A 182 -8.69 13.37 -5.65
N MET A 183 -7.40 13.54 -5.37
CA MET A 183 -6.78 13.36 -4.04
C MET A 183 -7.26 14.40 -3.01
N ALA A 184 -7.67 15.59 -3.45
CA ALA A 184 -8.06 16.70 -2.58
C ALA A 184 -9.09 16.31 -1.49
N ARG A 185 -10.03 15.43 -1.83
CA ARG A 185 -11.07 14.95 -0.91
C ARG A 185 -10.54 14.16 0.28
N TYR A 186 -9.32 13.60 0.18
CA TYR A 186 -8.69 12.79 1.22
C TYR A 186 -7.67 13.55 2.08
N VAL A 187 -7.39 14.81 1.76
CA VAL A 187 -6.48 15.64 2.56
C VAL A 187 -6.92 15.75 4.03
N PRO A 188 -8.22 16.01 4.34
CA PRO A 188 -8.64 16.12 5.75
C PRO A 188 -8.43 14.83 6.56
N VAL A 189 -8.73 13.66 6.00
CA VAL A 189 -8.52 12.38 6.71
C VAL A 189 -7.03 12.07 6.82
N SER A 190 -6.24 12.36 5.79
CA SER A 190 -4.78 12.18 5.81
C SER A 190 -4.10 13.01 6.89
N LEU A 191 -4.53 14.25 7.13
CA LEU A 191 -3.98 15.09 8.20
C LEU A 191 -4.26 14.49 9.57
N ARG A 192 -5.46 13.95 9.81
CA ARG A 192 -5.78 13.24 11.05
C ARG A 192 -4.92 12.00 11.26
N GLU A 193 -4.65 11.22 10.20
CA GLU A 193 -3.74 10.08 10.25
C GLU A 193 -2.32 10.49 10.62
N LEU A 194 -1.81 11.56 9.98
CA LEU A 194 -0.46 12.09 10.27
C LEU A 194 -0.33 12.56 11.72
N GLU A 195 -1.34 13.27 12.25
CA GLU A 195 -1.37 13.72 13.63
C GLU A 195 -1.34 12.54 14.61
N GLN A 196 -2.14 11.50 14.36
CA GLN A 196 -2.19 10.32 15.21
C GLN A 196 -0.93 9.47 15.09
N ALA A 197 -0.37 9.33 13.88
CA ALA A 197 0.90 8.64 13.68
C ALA A 197 2.05 9.33 14.43
N ALA A 198 2.10 10.66 14.42
CA ALA A 198 3.13 11.44 15.13
C ALA A 198 3.11 11.27 16.65
N THR A 199 1.98 10.86 17.21
CA THR A 199 1.77 10.68 18.67
C THR A 199 1.67 9.21 19.08
N SER A 200 1.77 8.28 18.13
CA SER A 200 1.69 6.83 18.39
C SER A 200 2.93 6.33 19.12
N GLU A 201 2.70 5.57 20.20
CA GLU A 201 3.75 4.84 20.93
C GLU A 201 3.85 3.36 20.47
N THR A 202 2.94 2.91 19.61
CA THR A 202 2.94 1.55 19.09
C THR A 202 4.07 1.40 18.07
N PRO A 203 4.87 0.31 18.11
CA PRO A 203 5.84 0.00 17.09
C PRO A 203 5.19 0.02 15.69
N ASP A 204 5.82 0.68 14.75
CA ASP A 204 5.32 0.70 13.38
C ASP A 204 5.77 -0.56 12.60
N PHE A 205 5.32 -0.67 11.36
CA PHE A 205 5.64 -1.79 10.48
C PHE A 205 7.15 -1.98 10.24
N SER A 206 7.98 -0.96 10.47
CA SER A 206 9.44 -1.00 10.22
C SER A 206 10.25 -1.42 11.45
N ASP A 207 9.58 -1.66 12.60
CA ASP A 207 10.24 -2.20 13.79
C ASP A 207 10.76 -3.62 13.52
N PRO A 208 12.02 -3.90 13.81
CA PRO A 208 12.61 -5.24 13.62
C PRO A 208 11.82 -6.37 14.28
N ALA A 209 11.15 -6.11 15.42
CA ALA A 209 10.34 -7.11 16.10
C ALA A 209 9.03 -7.41 15.35
N VAL A 210 8.46 -6.43 14.67
CA VAL A 210 7.28 -6.61 13.80
C VAL A 210 7.69 -7.35 12.52
N LEU A 211 8.73 -6.88 11.85
CA LEU A 211 9.24 -7.48 10.61
C LEU A 211 9.62 -8.95 10.79
N GLY A 212 10.26 -9.30 11.91
CA GLY A 212 10.65 -10.67 12.23
C GLY A 212 9.47 -11.65 12.44
N GLN A 213 8.24 -11.16 12.57
CA GLN A 213 7.04 -12.00 12.67
C GLN A 213 6.45 -12.36 11.31
N ILE A 214 6.84 -11.68 10.24
CA ILE A 214 6.35 -11.94 8.89
C ILE A 214 6.98 -13.22 8.38
N THR A 215 6.18 -14.28 8.22
CA THR A 215 6.64 -15.59 7.74
C THR A 215 6.37 -15.83 6.26
N ALA A 216 5.50 -15.02 5.66
CA ALA A 216 5.23 -15.06 4.23
C ALA A 216 6.38 -14.43 3.44
N PRO A 217 6.68 -14.89 2.21
CA PRO A 217 7.67 -14.23 1.34
C PRO A 217 7.24 -12.80 1.03
N VAL A 218 8.22 -11.88 0.97
CA VAL A 218 7.99 -10.45 0.72
C VAL A 218 8.71 -10.01 -0.55
N LEU A 219 7.95 -9.42 -1.47
CA LEU A 219 8.47 -8.72 -2.65
C LEU A 219 8.51 -7.22 -2.36
N LEU A 220 9.71 -6.67 -2.29
CA LEU A 220 9.95 -5.24 -2.14
C LEU A 220 10.19 -4.62 -3.53
N LEU A 221 9.38 -3.62 -3.89
CA LEU A 221 9.41 -2.98 -5.19
C LEU A 221 9.76 -1.49 -5.07
N HIS A 222 10.57 -1.00 -6.00
CA HIS A 222 10.82 0.44 -6.18
C HIS A 222 10.99 0.79 -7.65
N GLY A 223 10.78 2.06 -8.00
CA GLY A 223 11.03 2.55 -9.34
C GLY A 223 12.52 2.85 -9.57
N GLU A 224 13.02 2.61 -10.80
CA GLU A 224 14.37 2.96 -11.24
C GLU A 224 14.68 4.45 -11.03
N ARG A 225 13.67 5.31 -11.15
CA ARG A 225 13.79 6.78 -11.08
C ARG A 225 13.50 7.37 -9.71
N THR A 226 13.19 6.53 -8.72
CA THR A 226 12.90 6.97 -7.36
C THR A 226 14.17 7.43 -6.66
N GLY A 227 14.03 8.41 -5.77
CA GLY A 227 15.15 8.96 -5.00
C GLY A 227 15.82 7.96 -4.05
N PRO A 228 17.01 8.28 -3.53
CA PRO A 228 17.79 7.38 -2.66
C PRO A 228 17.05 6.88 -1.41
N PHE A 229 16.07 7.63 -0.91
CA PHE A 229 15.31 7.27 0.29
C PHE A 229 14.59 5.92 0.15
N ALA A 230 14.12 5.58 -1.06
CA ALA A 230 13.48 4.29 -1.32
C ALA A 230 14.49 3.14 -1.12
N ALA A 231 15.70 3.27 -1.67
CA ALA A 231 16.75 2.28 -1.49
C ALA A 231 17.16 2.11 -0.03
N ASP A 232 17.16 3.18 0.77
CA ASP A 232 17.47 3.13 2.20
C ASP A 232 16.34 2.39 2.96
N SER A 233 15.07 2.69 2.65
CA SER A 233 13.92 2.00 3.21
C SER A 233 13.94 0.50 2.87
N LEU A 234 14.19 0.14 1.61
CA LEU A 234 14.24 -1.26 1.20
C LEU A 234 15.39 -2.02 1.86
N ARG A 235 16.57 -1.41 1.99
CA ARG A 235 17.71 -2.03 2.70
C ARG A 235 17.40 -2.28 4.17
N HIS A 236 16.72 -1.36 4.84
CA HIS A 236 16.28 -1.56 6.21
C HIS A 236 15.33 -2.75 6.31
N LEU A 237 14.30 -2.79 5.48
CA LEU A 237 13.31 -3.87 5.49
C LEU A 237 13.94 -5.23 5.17
N ASP A 238 14.75 -5.31 4.11
CA ASP A 238 15.46 -6.53 3.72
C ASP A 238 16.35 -7.10 4.83
N SER A 239 16.99 -6.22 5.62
CA SER A 239 17.87 -6.65 6.71
C SER A 239 17.13 -7.26 7.92
N HIS A 240 15.81 -7.10 8.02
CA HIS A 240 15.01 -7.56 9.15
C HIS A 240 13.88 -8.54 8.77
N LEU A 241 13.56 -8.66 7.49
CA LEU A 241 12.58 -9.62 6.98
C LEU A 241 13.24 -10.99 6.76
N PRO A 242 12.58 -12.10 7.13
CA PRO A 242 13.16 -13.45 6.98
C PRO A 242 13.33 -13.93 5.54
N ASP A 243 12.41 -13.54 4.63
CA ASP A 243 12.38 -13.99 3.23
C ASP A 243 11.95 -12.82 2.33
N THR A 244 12.91 -12.24 1.61
CA THR A 244 12.68 -11.07 0.76
C THR A 244 13.26 -11.23 -0.65
N GLU A 245 12.58 -10.57 -1.59
CA GLU A 245 13.07 -10.33 -2.94
C GLU A 245 12.90 -8.85 -3.27
N ILE A 246 13.98 -8.18 -3.68
CA ILE A 246 13.93 -6.77 -4.14
C ILE A 246 13.92 -6.73 -5.65
N ARG A 247 13.01 -5.92 -6.23
CA ARG A 247 12.93 -5.67 -7.68
C ARG A 247 12.82 -4.18 -7.97
N GLU A 248 13.67 -3.74 -8.90
CA GLU A 248 13.58 -2.42 -9.50
C GLU A 248 12.68 -2.45 -10.72
N ILE A 249 11.74 -1.51 -10.83
CA ILE A 249 10.80 -1.39 -11.93
C ILE A 249 11.33 -0.38 -12.94
N PRO A 250 11.72 -0.82 -14.16
CA PRO A 250 12.30 0.06 -15.17
C PRO A 250 11.36 1.20 -15.56
N GLY A 251 11.91 2.41 -15.62
CA GLY A 251 11.19 3.64 -16.01
C GLY A 251 10.18 4.17 -14.99
N ALA A 252 9.92 3.44 -13.91
CA ALA A 252 8.99 3.83 -12.86
C ALA A 252 9.65 4.74 -11.80
N ALA A 253 8.81 5.44 -11.04
CA ALA A 253 9.14 6.09 -9.79
C ALA A 253 7.97 5.88 -8.80
N HIS A 254 7.65 6.84 -7.94
CA HIS A 254 6.68 6.63 -6.84
C HIS A 254 5.28 6.20 -7.30
N PHE A 255 4.80 6.76 -8.40
CA PHE A 255 3.47 6.45 -8.96
C PHE A 255 3.52 5.32 -10.00
N GLY A 256 4.48 4.38 -9.89
CA GLY A 256 4.61 3.24 -10.80
C GLY A 256 3.33 2.43 -11.01
N PRO A 257 2.53 2.11 -9.99
CA PRO A 257 1.25 1.39 -10.17
C PRO A 257 0.26 2.10 -11.11
N LEU A 258 0.32 3.43 -11.19
CA LEU A 258 -0.53 4.24 -12.06
C LEU A 258 0.12 4.54 -13.43
N LEU A 259 1.40 4.90 -13.44
CA LEU A 259 2.07 5.46 -14.64
C LEU A 259 2.88 4.44 -15.44
N THR A 260 3.25 3.30 -14.84
CA THR A 260 3.95 2.17 -15.46
C THR A 260 3.32 0.84 -15.06
N PRO A 261 1.98 0.69 -15.19
CA PRO A 261 1.24 -0.43 -14.60
C PRO A 261 1.65 -1.79 -15.19
N GLU A 262 2.04 -1.86 -16.47
CA GLU A 262 2.43 -3.12 -17.11
C GLU A 262 3.71 -3.72 -16.49
N ALA A 263 4.69 -2.87 -16.17
CA ALA A 263 5.94 -3.32 -15.54
C ALA A 263 5.68 -3.79 -14.11
N VAL A 264 4.88 -3.04 -13.35
CA VAL A 264 4.47 -3.43 -11.99
C VAL A 264 3.65 -4.73 -12.01
N ALA A 265 2.66 -4.83 -12.91
CA ALA A 265 1.83 -6.04 -13.05
C ALA A 265 2.67 -7.28 -13.35
N THR A 266 3.69 -7.15 -14.20
CA THR A 266 4.58 -8.27 -14.55
C THR A 266 5.22 -8.88 -13.31
N GLU A 267 5.78 -8.07 -12.41
CA GLU A 267 6.42 -8.54 -11.19
C GLU A 267 5.40 -9.11 -10.18
N LEU A 268 4.25 -8.45 -10.02
CA LEU A 268 3.19 -8.95 -9.14
C LEU A 268 2.65 -10.30 -9.62
N ILE A 269 2.37 -10.44 -10.92
CA ILE A 269 1.88 -11.70 -11.51
C ILE A 269 2.92 -12.83 -11.32
N ARG A 270 4.20 -12.55 -11.59
CA ARG A 270 5.29 -13.51 -11.38
C ARG A 270 5.32 -14.00 -9.94
N PHE A 271 5.36 -13.06 -8.99
CA PHE A 271 5.50 -13.34 -7.57
C PHE A 271 4.30 -14.12 -7.02
N PHE A 272 3.08 -13.61 -7.21
CA PHE A 272 1.90 -14.24 -6.65
C PHE A 272 1.50 -15.53 -7.34
N THR A 273 1.86 -15.74 -8.62
CA THR A 273 1.69 -17.05 -9.27
C THR A 273 2.55 -18.11 -8.57
N ALA A 274 3.76 -17.77 -8.15
CA ALA A 274 4.62 -18.67 -7.39
C ALA A 274 4.13 -18.87 -5.94
N ALA A 275 3.71 -17.80 -5.27
CA ALA A 275 3.23 -17.85 -3.89
C ALA A 275 1.94 -18.67 -3.70
N HIS A 276 1.04 -18.66 -4.67
CA HIS A 276 -0.18 -19.47 -4.68
C HIS A 276 0.01 -20.90 -5.22
N ALA A 277 1.21 -21.27 -5.70
CA ALA A 277 1.46 -22.62 -6.17
C ALA A 277 1.43 -23.61 -4.98
N PRO A 278 0.78 -24.78 -5.11
CA PRO A 278 0.77 -25.79 -4.05
C PRO A 278 2.20 -26.22 -3.73
N SER A 279 2.55 -26.19 -2.45
CA SER A 279 3.87 -26.63 -1.97
C SER A 279 4.14 -28.05 -2.42
N GLN A 280 5.27 -28.34 -3.05
CA GLN A 280 5.63 -29.67 -3.59
C GLN A 280 5.60 -30.77 -2.52
N THR A 281 5.62 -30.42 -1.23
CA THR A 281 5.52 -31.36 -0.10
C THR A 281 4.14 -32.02 0.04
N GLN A 282 3.06 -31.44 -0.51
CA GLN A 282 1.71 -32.02 -0.46
C GLN A 282 1.44 -33.03 -1.61
N GLN A 283 2.22 -33.01 -2.66
CA GLN A 283 2.04 -33.97 -3.77
C GLN A 283 2.64 -35.36 -3.50
N ALA A 284 3.52 -35.50 -2.52
CA ALA A 284 4.13 -36.78 -2.19
C ALA A 284 3.26 -37.70 -1.32
N SER A 285 2.18 -37.20 -0.71
CA SER A 285 1.33 -38.01 0.21
C SER A 285 0.08 -38.61 -0.44
N THR A 286 -0.16 -38.40 -1.75
CA THR A 286 -1.34 -38.95 -2.46
C THR A 286 -1.04 -40.11 -3.42
N VAL A 287 0.20 -40.62 -3.42
CA VAL A 287 0.60 -41.72 -4.33
C VAL A 287 0.71 -43.08 -3.63
N ASP A 288 0.57 -43.15 -2.31
CA ASP A 288 0.53 -44.41 -1.52
C ASP A 288 -0.77 -44.51 -0.72
N GLY A 289 -1.86 -44.86 -1.41
CA GLY A 289 -3.15 -45.19 -0.83
C GLY A 289 -3.97 -46.07 -1.76
#